data_45f58a0e9dfdfee3ae1d29328c44bf14
#
_entry.id   45f58a0e9dfdfee3ae1d29328c44bf14
#
_cell.length_a   1.000
_cell.length_b   1.000
_cell.length_c   1.000
_cell.angle_alpha   90.00
_cell.angle_beta   90.00
_cell.angle_gamma   90.00
#
_symmetry.space_group_name_H-M   'P 1'
#
loop_
_entity.id
_entity.type
_entity.pdbx_description
1 polymer ?
#
loop_
_entity_poly.entity_id
_entity_poly.type
_entity_poly.pdbx_seq_one_letter_code
_entity_poly.pdbx_strand_id
1 'polypeptide(L)'
;MNDLKGKNIIVTGASGGIGNSIIEKLNQAGANILASGTRIEKLEELKSKFGNIKILKFDISQSDKIEEFVENATKELGGSLDCIVNNAGITQDNLAIRMS
;
A
#
# COMPACT_ATOMS: atom_id res chain seq x y z
N MET A 1 -17.61 6.41 4.73
CA MET A 1 -17.75 6.83 3.33
C MET A 1 -17.04 5.87 2.40
N ASN A 2 -17.64 5.60 1.24
CA ASN A 2 -17.13 4.61 0.32
C ASN A 2 -16.67 5.22 -0.99
N ASP A 3 -15.99 6.37 -0.89
CA ASP A 3 -15.56 7.11 -2.07
C ASP A 3 -14.57 6.35 -2.94
N LEU A 4 -13.85 5.41 -2.34
CA LEU A 4 -12.83 4.62 -3.03
C LEU A 4 -13.24 3.16 -3.20
N LYS A 5 -14.51 2.88 -3.06
CA LYS A 5 -15.01 1.50 -3.17
C LYS A 5 -14.59 0.88 -4.50
N GLY A 6 -13.94 -0.28 -4.41
CA GLY A 6 -13.48 -1.00 -5.58
C GLY A 6 -12.18 -0.50 -6.19
N LYS A 7 -11.59 0.58 -5.65
CA LYS A 7 -10.31 1.07 -6.14
C LYS A 7 -9.17 0.24 -5.59
N ASN A 8 -8.25 -0.13 -6.44
CA ASN A 8 -7.10 -0.94 -6.07
C ASN A 8 -5.91 -0.04 -5.80
N ILE A 9 -5.40 -0.07 -4.58
CA ILE A 9 -4.38 0.87 -4.12
C ILE A 9 -3.22 0.14 -3.48
N ILE A 10 -2.00 0.48 -3.91
CA ILE A 10 -0.78 0.01 -3.26
C ILE A 10 -0.28 1.12 -2.34
N VAL A 11 0.06 0.78 -1.10
CA VAL A 11 0.65 1.72 -0.15
C VAL A 11 2.05 1.23 0.19
N THR A 12 3.07 1.99 -0.20
CA THR A 12 4.46 1.65 0.12
C THR A 12 4.84 2.26 1.47
N GLY A 13 5.87 1.69 2.11
CA GLY A 13 6.31 2.20 3.41
C GLY A 13 5.25 2.04 4.50
N ALA A 14 4.42 1.02 4.38
CA ALA A 14 3.27 0.85 5.26
C ALA A 14 3.65 0.36 6.65
N SER A 15 4.90 -0.05 6.86
CA SER A 15 5.33 -0.54 8.16
C SER A 15 5.56 0.56 9.20
N GLY A 16 5.44 1.83 8.80
CA GLY A 16 5.58 2.95 9.72
C GLY A 16 4.24 3.52 10.16
N GLY A 17 4.27 4.46 11.11
CA GLY A 17 3.05 5.05 11.66
C GLY A 17 2.22 5.83 10.66
N ILE A 18 2.88 6.55 9.74
CA ILE A 18 2.17 7.31 8.71
C ILE A 18 1.47 6.36 7.75
N GLY A 19 2.15 5.29 7.36
CA GLY A 19 1.55 4.27 6.50
C GLY A 19 0.33 3.63 7.13
N ASN A 20 0.40 3.37 8.42
CA ASN A 20 -0.72 2.81 9.17
C ASN A 20 -1.95 3.73 9.10
N SER A 21 -1.74 5.04 9.32
CA SER A 21 -2.83 6.01 9.27
C SER A 21 -3.43 6.11 7.88
N ILE A 22 -2.60 6.06 6.85
CA ILE A 22 -3.07 6.11 5.46
C ILE A 22 -3.95 4.90 5.18
N ILE A 23 -3.50 3.71 5.57
CA ILE A 23 -4.25 2.48 5.34
C ILE A 23 -5.60 2.54 6.05
N GLU A 24 -5.63 3.04 7.27
CA GLU A 24 -6.87 3.15 8.01
C GLU A 24 -7.89 4.00 7.26
N LYS A 25 -7.47 5.15 6.75
CA LYS A 25 -8.37 6.04 6.04
C LYS A 25 -8.82 5.46 4.71
N LEU A 26 -7.92 4.84 3.96
CA LEU A 26 -8.28 4.22 2.69
C LEU A 26 -9.22 3.05 2.90
N ASN A 27 -9.00 2.28 3.95
CA ASN A 27 -9.85 1.15 4.28
C ASN A 27 -11.27 1.61 4.63
N GLN A 28 -11.37 2.71 5.37
CA GLN A 28 -12.67 3.29 5.71
C GLN A 28 -13.41 3.79 4.47
N ALA A 29 -12.67 4.19 3.45
CA ALA A 29 -13.25 4.66 2.18
C ALA A 29 -13.62 3.52 1.23
N GLY A 30 -13.34 2.28 1.61
CA GLY A 30 -13.75 1.11 0.84
C GLY A 30 -12.73 0.61 -0.18
N ALA A 31 -11.50 1.11 -0.15
CA ALA A 31 -10.47 0.70 -1.11
C ALA A 31 -10.01 -0.73 -0.89
N ASN A 32 -9.57 -1.36 -1.98
CA ASN A 32 -8.84 -2.61 -1.92
C ASN A 32 -7.36 -2.27 -1.79
N ILE A 33 -6.73 -2.69 -0.72
CA ILE A 33 -5.40 -2.21 -0.36
C ILE A 33 -4.38 -3.34 -0.34
N LEU A 34 -3.20 -3.06 -0.91
CA LEU A 34 -2.03 -3.89 -0.70
C LEU A 34 -0.99 -3.04 0.01
N ALA A 35 -0.63 -3.44 1.21
CA ALA A 35 0.35 -2.75 2.03
C ALA A 35 1.73 -3.35 1.81
N SER A 36 2.72 -2.52 1.58
CA SER A 36 4.09 -2.96 1.32
C SER A 36 5.06 -2.24 2.25
N GLY A 37 6.12 -2.93 2.63
CA GLY A 37 7.15 -2.37 3.48
C GLY A 37 8.28 -3.36 3.66
N THR A 38 9.30 -2.96 4.43
CA THR A 38 10.47 -3.79 4.63
C THR A 38 10.34 -4.75 5.82
N ARG A 39 9.37 -4.52 6.69
CA ARG A 39 9.25 -5.26 7.95
C ARG A 39 7.98 -6.10 7.91
N ILE A 40 8.14 -7.37 7.62
CA ILE A 40 6.99 -8.27 7.44
C ILE A 40 6.15 -8.38 8.73
N GLU A 41 6.78 -8.33 9.89
CA GLU A 41 6.05 -8.43 11.15
C GLU A 41 5.09 -7.25 11.34
N LYS A 42 5.47 -6.06 10.84
CA LYS A 42 4.61 -4.89 10.90
C LYS A 42 3.47 -4.99 9.90
N LEU A 43 3.74 -5.54 8.73
CA LEU A 43 2.70 -5.77 7.74
C LEU A 43 1.68 -6.79 8.25
N GLU A 44 2.14 -7.82 8.93
CA GLU A 44 1.24 -8.81 9.50
C GLU A 44 0.37 -8.22 10.60
N GLU A 45 0.90 -7.29 11.39
CA GLU A 45 0.09 -6.57 12.36
C GLU A 45 -1.01 -5.77 11.67
N LEU A 46 -0.68 -5.11 10.55
CA LEU A 46 -1.68 -4.37 9.79
C LEU A 46 -2.77 -5.29 9.25
N LYS A 47 -2.37 -6.43 8.71
CA LYS A 47 -3.33 -7.39 8.18
C LYS A 47 -4.23 -7.92 9.28
N SER A 48 -3.67 -8.15 10.45
CA SER A 48 -4.45 -8.58 11.61
C SER A 48 -5.46 -7.52 12.04
N LYS A 49 -5.04 -6.26 11.98
CA LYS A 49 -5.89 -5.14 12.40
C LYS A 49 -7.00 -4.83 11.41
N PHE A 50 -6.71 -4.88 10.11
CA PHE A 50 -7.67 -4.50 9.08
C PHE A 50 -8.30 -5.68 8.35
N GLY A 51 -7.73 -6.86 8.47
CA GLY A 51 -8.33 -8.11 8.02
C GLY A 51 -8.46 -8.32 6.51
N ASN A 52 -8.91 -7.31 5.81
CA ASN A 52 -9.21 -7.43 4.38
C ASN A 52 -8.14 -6.85 3.45
N ILE A 53 -7.03 -6.40 4.00
CA ILE A 53 -5.93 -5.91 3.17
C ILE A 53 -5.01 -7.06 2.77
N LYS A 54 -4.21 -6.82 1.74
CA LYS A 54 -3.14 -7.74 1.34
C LYS A 54 -1.81 -7.13 1.75
N ILE A 55 -0.80 -7.97 1.93
CA ILE A 55 0.52 -7.50 2.30
C ILE A 55 1.57 -8.13 1.39
N LEU A 56 2.63 -7.39 1.12
CA LEU A 56 3.73 -7.89 0.30
C LEU A 56 5.01 -7.17 0.71
N LYS A 57 5.99 -7.93 1.20
CA LYS A 57 7.26 -7.34 1.63
C LYS A 57 8.05 -6.86 0.41
N PHE A 58 8.52 -5.62 0.46
CA PHE A 58 9.35 -5.07 -0.60
C PHE A 58 10.15 -3.89 -0.07
N ASP A 59 11.41 -3.81 -0.48
CA ASP A 59 12.29 -2.68 -0.16
C ASP A 59 12.32 -1.74 -1.35
N ILE A 60 11.69 -0.57 -1.22
CA ILE A 60 11.54 0.38 -2.31
C ILE A 60 12.89 0.94 -2.77
N SER A 61 13.96 0.78 -1.97
CA SER A 61 15.29 1.20 -2.39
C SER A 61 15.85 0.32 -3.52
N GLN A 62 15.26 -0.84 -3.74
CA GLN A 62 15.64 -1.72 -4.85
C GLN A 62 14.93 -1.27 -6.13
N SER A 63 15.40 -0.14 -6.67
CA SER A 63 14.71 0.50 -7.80
C SER A 63 14.64 -0.36 -9.05
N ASP A 64 15.61 -1.28 -9.22
CA ASP A 64 15.62 -2.19 -10.36
C ASP A 64 14.52 -3.26 -10.29
N LYS A 65 13.86 -3.39 -9.15
CA LYS A 65 12.82 -4.39 -8.95
C LYS A 65 11.43 -3.80 -8.77
N ILE A 66 11.31 -2.48 -8.88
CA ILE A 66 10.03 -1.81 -8.65
C ILE A 66 8.97 -2.28 -9.65
N GLU A 67 9.33 -2.40 -10.93
CA GLU A 67 8.36 -2.83 -11.94
C GLU A 67 7.81 -4.22 -11.65
N GLU A 68 8.68 -5.13 -11.27
CA GLU A 68 8.28 -6.49 -10.91
C GLU A 68 7.38 -6.47 -9.68
N PHE A 69 7.73 -5.64 -8.69
CA PHE A 69 6.92 -5.51 -7.50
C PHE A 69 5.52 -5.00 -7.83
N VAL A 70 5.43 -3.95 -8.66
CA VAL A 70 4.13 -3.39 -9.03
C VAL A 70 3.29 -4.41 -9.78
N GLU A 71 3.89 -5.19 -10.68
CA GLU A 71 3.19 -6.27 -11.38
C GLU A 71 2.62 -7.29 -10.42
N ASN A 72 3.44 -7.76 -9.48
CA ASN A 72 3.01 -8.77 -8.52
C ASN A 72 1.92 -8.23 -7.61
N ALA A 73 2.07 -6.99 -7.14
CA ALA A 73 1.09 -6.36 -6.28
C ALA A 73 -0.24 -6.15 -7.01
N THR A 74 -0.17 -5.76 -8.28
CA THR A 74 -1.37 -5.57 -9.09
C THR A 74 -2.12 -6.89 -9.26
N LYS A 75 -1.40 -7.98 -9.48
CA LYS A 75 -2.02 -9.30 -9.58
C LYS A 75 -2.72 -9.68 -8.28
N GLU A 76 -2.09 -9.38 -7.16
CA GLU A 76 -2.69 -9.67 -5.85
C GLU A 76 -3.98 -8.87 -5.63
N LEU A 77 -4.07 -7.70 -6.24
CA LEU A 77 -5.27 -6.85 -6.13
C LEU A 77 -6.35 -7.21 -7.14
N GLY A 78 -6.10 -8.20 -7.99
CA GLY A 78 -7.12 -8.65 -8.94
C GLY A 78 -6.85 -8.29 -10.40
N GLY A 79 -5.67 -7.76 -10.69
CA GLY A 79 -5.23 -7.54 -12.07
C GLY A 79 -5.29 -6.10 -12.56
N SER A 80 -5.75 -5.16 -11.75
CA SER A 80 -5.74 -3.75 -12.13
C SER A 80 -5.25 -2.90 -10.97
N LEU A 81 -4.79 -1.71 -11.28
CA LEU A 81 -4.24 -0.79 -10.29
C LEU A 81 -4.75 0.61 -10.58
N ASP A 82 -5.31 1.26 -9.56
CA ASP A 82 -5.85 2.61 -9.69
C ASP A 82 -4.92 3.67 -9.11
N CYS A 83 -4.20 3.35 -8.03
CA CYS A 83 -3.42 4.35 -7.31
C CYS A 83 -2.26 3.71 -6.57
N ILE A 84 -1.14 4.41 -6.53
CA ILE A 84 -0.02 4.05 -5.66
C ILE A 84 0.23 5.21 -4.72
N VAL A 85 0.19 4.94 -3.42
CA VAL A 85 0.58 5.91 -2.40
C VAL A 85 2.02 5.60 -2.03
N ASN A 86 2.93 6.43 -2.51
CA ASN A 86 4.36 6.22 -2.30
C ASN A 86 4.81 6.93 -1.03
N ASN A 87 4.68 6.23 0.08
CA ASN A 87 5.03 6.75 1.40
C ASN A 87 6.48 6.44 1.78
N ALA A 88 7.08 5.43 1.17
CA ALA A 88 8.43 5.01 1.52
C ALA A 88 9.47 6.04 1.08
N GLY A 89 10.43 6.33 1.97
CA GLY A 89 11.54 7.21 1.64
C GLY A 89 11.22 8.68 1.53
N ILE A 90 10.03 9.10 1.91
CA ILE A 90 9.66 10.52 1.89
C ILE A 90 9.57 11.06 3.31
N THR A 91 9.65 12.39 3.42
CA THR A 91 9.43 13.04 4.69
C THR A 91 7.92 13.18 4.93
N GLN A 92 7.55 13.49 6.17
CA GLN A 92 6.15 13.61 6.51
C GLN A 92 5.42 14.73 5.75
N ASP A 93 6.17 15.65 5.18
CA ASP A 93 5.59 16.79 4.45
C ASP A 93 5.43 16.53 2.96
N ASN A 94 5.83 15.37 2.49
CA ASN A 94 6.00 15.16 1.06
C ASN A 94 5.45 13.81 0.62
N LEU A 95 4.17 13.62 0.83
CA LEU A 95 3.47 12.40 0.43
C LEU A 95 3.23 12.42 -1.08
N ALA A 96 3.73 11.42 -1.77
CA ALA A 96 3.54 11.30 -3.22
C ALA A 96 2.45 10.28 -3.54
N ILE A 97 1.50 10.68 -4.38
CA ILE A 97 0.40 9.81 -4.82
C ILE A 97 0.42 9.75 -6.33
N ARG A 98 0.39 8.54 -6.88
CA ARG A 98 0.31 8.34 -8.32
C ARG A 98 -0.98 7.63 -8.68
N MET A 99 -1.69 8.21 -9.63
CA MET A 99 -2.93 7.65 -10.15
C MET A 99 -2.70 7.13 -11.57
N SER A 100 -3.20 5.96 -11.87
CA SER A 100 -3.09 5.41 -13.22
C SER A 100 -4.37 5.59 -14.02
#